data_5faea1254bdc1cf8d49e98c86b81e669
#
_entry.id   5faea1254bdc1cf8d49e98c86b81e669
#
_cell.length_a   1.000
_cell.length_b   1.000
_cell.length_c   1.000
_cell.angle_alpha   90.00
_cell.angle_beta   90.00
_cell.angle_gamma   90.00
#
_symmetry.space_group_name_H-M   'P 1'
#
loop_
_entity.id
_entity.type
_entity.pdbx_description
1 polymer ?
#
loop_
_entity_poly.entity_id
_entity_poly.type
_entity_poly.pdbx_seq_one_letter_code
_entity_poly.pdbx_strand_id
1 'polypeptide(L)'
;MNGIDFTGKIYLVSGAGGIGAETAKLLNDFGASVILLDISEDNLGNTLASLKGDGNKAYYCDFSDVEGIEAVIKKIVEENGAVDGFVHCVGIGAVRPFKMTKYDFMLKVMNINFFSFVEIVRCLAAKGRYNPEGMNIVGISALGAYLGNSTKTAYCSSKGAMNAAVRCMAKELAPKKIRVNTVAPGVTDTPMARAAEDYGSDSEEHKMILARQYMGICQPVDIANTVAFLLRDMSKMITGGCIAVDGGKLTS
;
A
#
# COMPACT_ATOMS: atom_id res chain seq x y z
N MET A 1 11.17 -22.86 5.46
CA MET A 1 9.90 -22.12 5.64
C MET A 1 8.84 -22.73 4.74
N ASN A 2 8.19 -23.80 5.22
CA ASN A 2 7.07 -24.41 4.52
C ASN A 2 5.82 -23.59 4.84
N GLY A 3 5.32 -22.75 3.92
CA GLY A 3 4.03 -22.16 4.22
C GLY A 3 3.52 -20.97 3.42
N ILE A 4 4.35 -20.24 2.69
CA ILE A 4 3.85 -19.16 1.84
C ILE A 4 3.92 -19.64 0.38
N ASP A 5 2.76 -19.90 -0.19
CA ASP A 5 2.58 -20.28 -1.59
C ASP A 5 1.40 -19.51 -2.15
N PHE A 6 1.62 -18.77 -3.22
CA PHE A 6 0.61 -18.00 -3.94
C PHE A 6 0.39 -18.54 -5.37
N THR A 7 0.82 -19.78 -5.64
CA THR A 7 0.66 -20.39 -6.96
C THR A 7 -0.80 -20.37 -7.41
N GLY A 8 -1.02 -19.92 -8.64
CA GLY A 8 -2.36 -19.79 -9.23
C GLY A 8 -3.20 -18.62 -8.69
N LYS A 9 -2.62 -17.74 -7.88
CA LYS A 9 -3.26 -16.55 -7.35
C LYS A 9 -2.91 -15.30 -8.14
N ILE A 10 -3.86 -14.37 -8.25
CA ILE A 10 -3.70 -13.08 -8.94
C ILE A 10 -3.77 -11.97 -7.91
N TYR A 11 -2.71 -11.18 -7.81
CA TYR A 11 -2.64 -10.03 -6.91
C TYR A 11 -2.47 -8.73 -7.68
N LEU A 12 -3.33 -7.75 -7.36
CA LEU A 12 -3.20 -6.39 -7.83
C LEU A 12 -2.32 -5.60 -6.86
N VAL A 13 -1.30 -4.92 -7.37
CA VAL A 13 -0.40 -4.05 -6.58
C VAL A 13 -0.40 -2.66 -7.19
N SER A 14 -0.91 -1.67 -6.47
CA SER A 14 -0.85 -0.27 -6.88
C SER A 14 0.35 0.44 -6.24
N GLY A 15 1.09 1.22 -7.04
CA GLY A 15 2.37 1.80 -6.68
C GLY A 15 3.51 0.82 -6.94
N ALA A 16 4.05 0.84 -8.16
CA ALA A 16 5.09 -0.10 -8.62
C ALA A 16 6.52 0.31 -8.25
N GLY A 17 6.71 1.23 -7.30
CA GLY A 17 8.02 1.64 -6.77
C GLY A 17 8.19 1.28 -5.30
N GLY A 18 9.41 1.33 -4.79
CA GLY A 18 9.73 1.17 -3.36
C GLY A 18 9.10 -0.07 -2.72
N ILE A 19 8.22 0.15 -1.72
CA ILE A 19 7.51 -0.94 -1.00
C ILE A 19 6.66 -1.79 -1.98
N GLY A 20 6.00 -1.15 -2.95
CA GLY A 20 5.16 -1.85 -3.90
C GLY A 20 5.95 -2.75 -4.85
N ALA A 21 7.08 -2.29 -5.35
CA ALA A 21 7.98 -3.09 -6.18
C ALA A 21 8.49 -4.32 -5.42
N GLU A 22 8.91 -4.15 -4.18
CA GLU A 22 9.41 -5.26 -3.36
C GLU A 22 8.28 -6.24 -2.98
N THR A 23 7.08 -5.71 -2.68
CA THR A 23 5.89 -6.55 -2.47
C THR A 23 5.55 -7.37 -3.70
N ALA A 24 5.55 -6.75 -4.88
CA ALA A 24 5.28 -7.43 -6.15
C ALA A 24 6.26 -8.58 -6.40
N LYS A 25 7.57 -8.32 -6.21
CA LYS A 25 8.63 -9.34 -6.34
C LYS A 25 8.41 -10.49 -5.37
N LEU A 26 8.16 -10.18 -4.10
CA LEU A 26 7.97 -11.20 -3.07
C LEU A 26 6.74 -12.08 -3.37
N LEU A 27 5.61 -11.50 -3.76
CA LEU A 27 4.42 -12.25 -4.14
C LEU A 27 4.69 -13.14 -5.36
N ASN A 28 5.39 -12.62 -6.35
CA ASN A 28 5.76 -13.36 -7.56
C ASN A 28 6.77 -14.47 -7.28
N ASP A 29 7.75 -14.25 -6.41
CA ASP A 29 8.70 -15.30 -5.98
C ASP A 29 8.01 -16.46 -5.24
N PHE A 30 6.86 -16.19 -4.62
CA PHE A 30 5.98 -17.20 -4.03
C PHE A 30 4.90 -17.75 -4.99
N GLY A 31 5.04 -17.50 -6.29
CA GLY A 31 4.23 -18.12 -7.35
C GLY A 31 2.98 -17.33 -7.78
N ALA A 32 2.76 -16.12 -7.29
CA ALA A 32 1.64 -15.29 -7.73
C ALA A 32 1.86 -14.73 -9.14
N SER A 33 0.75 -14.55 -9.88
CA SER A 33 0.69 -13.59 -10.98
C SER A 33 0.40 -12.20 -10.41
N VAL A 34 1.20 -11.21 -10.79
CA VAL A 34 1.09 -9.85 -10.26
C VAL A 34 0.65 -8.87 -11.35
N ILE A 35 -0.36 -8.09 -11.03
CA ILE A 35 -0.84 -6.99 -11.88
C ILE A 35 -0.43 -5.68 -11.23
N LEU A 36 0.41 -4.90 -11.92
CA LEU A 36 0.95 -3.64 -11.44
C LEU A 36 0.09 -2.46 -11.92
N LEU A 37 -0.12 -1.48 -11.03
CA LEU A 37 -0.69 -0.17 -11.37
C LEU A 37 0.23 0.94 -10.90
N ASP A 38 0.58 1.87 -11.77
CA ASP A 38 1.34 3.08 -11.42
C ASP A 38 1.07 4.18 -12.44
N ILE A 39 1.32 5.43 -12.05
CA ILE A 39 1.35 6.57 -12.97
C ILE A 39 2.70 6.66 -13.70
N SER A 40 3.76 6.05 -13.16
CA SER A 40 5.10 6.04 -13.73
C SER A 40 5.31 4.81 -14.61
N GLU A 41 5.43 5.05 -15.91
CA GLU A 41 5.77 3.99 -16.88
C GLU A 41 7.13 3.35 -16.57
N ASP A 42 8.10 4.14 -16.07
CA ASP A 42 9.41 3.63 -15.66
C ASP A 42 9.30 2.64 -14.48
N ASN A 43 8.53 2.98 -13.45
CA ASN A 43 8.29 2.07 -12.34
C ASN A 43 7.61 0.78 -12.82
N LEU A 44 6.60 0.90 -13.68
CA LEU A 44 5.90 -0.24 -14.26
C LEU A 44 6.86 -1.14 -15.06
N GLY A 45 7.63 -0.56 -15.97
CA GLY A 45 8.58 -1.28 -16.81
C GLY A 45 9.67 -1.98 -15.99
N ASN A 46 10.31 -1.25 -15.08
CA ASN A 46 11.40 -1.77 -14.25
C ASN A 46 10.93 -2.90 -13.32
N THR A 47 9.77 -2.71 -12.68
CA THR A 47 9.23 -3.74 -11.78
C THR A 47 8.74 -4.95 -12.56
N LEU A 48 7.98 -4.76 -13.65
CA LEU A 48 7.51 -5.85 -14.49
C LEU A 48 8.68 -6.72 -15.01
N ALA A 49 9.76 -6.08 -15.48
CA ALA A 49 10.95 -6.78 -15.97
C ALA A 49 11.66 -7.60 -14.88
N SER A 50 11.45 -7.30 -13.60
CA SER A 50 12.01 -8.04 -12.47
C SER A 50 11.17 -9.24 -12.04
N LEU A 51 9.94 -9.38 -12.55
CA LEU A 51 9.04 -10.49 -12.22
C LEU A 51 9.28 -11.70 -13.14
N LYS A 52 9.02 -12.89 -12.63
CA LYS A 52 9.20 -14.17 -13.32
C LYS A 52 7.88 -14.65 -13.93
N GLY A 53 7.95 -15.27 -15.09
CA GLY A 53 6.80 -15.87 -15.78
C GLY A 53 5.93 -14.84 -16.54
N ASP A 54 5.04 -15.36 -17.39
CA ASP A 54 4.28 -14.56 -18.37
C ASP A 54 2.94 -14.04 -17.85
N GLY A 55 2.54 -14.43 -16.63
CA GLY A 55 1.25 -14.06 -16.02
C GLY A 55 1.21 -12.65 -15.43
N ASN A 56 2.33 -11.91 -15.46
CA ASN A 56 2.41 -10.58 -14.88
C ASN A 56 2.03 -9.52 -15.92
N LYS A 57 1.33 -8.47 -15.45
CA LYS A 57 0.86 -7.36 -16.30
C LYS A 57 1.10 -6.03 -15.62
N ALA A 58 1.11 -4.96 -16.41
CA ALA A 58 1.24 -3.58 -15.93
C ALA A 58 0.23 -2.68 -16.62
N TYR A 59 -0.40 -1.78 -15.86
CA TYR A 59 -1.38 -0.82 -16.35
C TYR A 59 -1.07 0.56 -15.81
N TYR A 60 -1.11 1.55 -16.69
CA TYR A 60 -1.07 2.96 -16.30
C TYR A 60 -2.33 3.33 -15.52
N CYS A 61 -2.18 4.04 -14.41
CA CYS A 61 -3.29 4.58 -13.63
C CYS A 61 -2.87 5.88 -12.94
N ASP A 62 -3.60 6.97 -13.23
CA ASP A 62 -3.47 8.23 -12.47
C ASP A 62 -4.39 8.18 -11.25
N PHE A 63 -3.83 8.04 -10.07
CA PHE A 63 -4.57 7.98 -8.81
C PHE A 63 -5.12 9.33 -8.34
N SER A 64 -4.79 10.44 -9.01
CA SER A 64 -5.41 11.73 -8.76
C SER A 64 -6.77 11.87 -9.46
N ASP A 65 -6.98 11.14 -10.55
CA ASP A 65 -8.25 10.96 -11.25
C ASP A 65 -9.03 9.78 -10.65
N VAL A 66 -9.67 10.04 -9.53
CA VAL A 66 -10.40 8.99 -8.78
C VAL A 66 -11.56 8.41 -9.59
N GLU A 67 -12.24 9.23 -10.41
CA GLU A 67 -13.36 8.79 -11.24
C GLU A 67 -12.93 7.85 -12.37
N GLY A 68 -11.74 8.06 -12.93
CA GLY A 68 -11.17 7.19 -13.97
C GLY A 68 -10.75 5.80 -13.51
N ILE A 69 -10.58 5.59 -12.20
CA ILE A 69 -10.09 4.32 -11.64
C ILE A 69 -11.02 3.14 -11.97
N GLU A 70 -12.33 3.33 -11.95
CA GLU A 70 -13.27 2.22 -12.22
C GLU A 70 -13.08 1.63 -13.63
N ALA A 71 -12.83 2.46 -14.63
CA ALA A 71 -12.59 2.00 -16.00
C ALA A 71 -11.32 1.14 -16.08
N VAL A 72 -10.26 1.55 -15.38
CA VAL A 72 -8.99 0.79 -15.32
C VAL A 72 -9.21 -0.57 -14.64
N ILE A 73 -9.87 -0.60 -13.48
CA ILE A 73 -10.14 -1.85 -12.74
C ILE A 73 -11.03 -2.79 -13.55
N LYS A 74 -12.05 -2.26 -14.24
CA LYS A 74 -12.92 -3.05 -15.12
C LYS A 74 -12.11 -3.72 -16.23
N LYS A 75 -11.29 -2.96 -16.94
CA LYS A 75 -10.37 -3.48 -17.97
C LYS A 75 -9.47 -4.58 -17.43
N ILE A 76 -8.85 -4.37 -16.26
CA ILE A 76 -7.95 -5.35 -15.63
C ILE A 76 -8.68 -6.67 -15.39
N VAL A 77 -9.88 -6.63 -14.81
CA VAL A 77 -10.66 -7.85 -14.52
C VAL A 77 -11.14 -8.53 -15.79
N GLU A 78 -11.53 -7.78 -16.81
CA GLU A 78 -11.92 -8.32 -18.12
C GLU A 78 -10.77 -9.06 -18.81
N GLU A 79 -9.55 -8.56 -18.68
CA GLU A 79 -8.36 -9.14 -19.35
C GLU A 79 -7.67 -10.25 -18.54
N ASN A 80 -7.80 -10.26 -17.21
CA ASN A 80 -7.01 -11.14 -16.33
C ASN A 80 -7.88 -12.04 -15.42
N GLY A 81 -9.18 -11.81 -15.37
CA GLY A 81 -10.09 -12.52 -14.46
C GLY A 81 -10.17 -11.92 -13.06
N ALA A 82 -10.82 -12.62 -12.17
CA ALA A 82 -11.04 -12.22 -10.79
C ALA A 82 -9.74 -12.24 -9.98
N VAL A 83 -9.55 -11.25 -9.09
CA VAL A 83 -8.35 -11.14 -8.26
C VAL A 83 -8.50 -11.81 -6.90
N ASP A 84 -7.43 -12.36 -6.37
CA ASP A 84 -7.35 -12.98 -5.04
C ASP A 84 -6.97 -11.98 -3.94
N GLY A 85 -6.36 -10.86 -4.32
CA GLY A 85 -6.01 -9.82 -3.37
C GLY A 85 -5.54 -8.52 -4.00
N PHE A 86 -5.47 -7.50 -3.14
CA PHE A 86 -5.06 -6.16 -3.54
C PHE A 86 -4.13 -5.55 -2.49
N VAL A 87 -3.02 -4.97 -2.96
CA VAL A 87 -2.09 -4.21 -2.12
C VAL A 87 -2.01 -2.77 -2.63
N HIS A 88 -2.32 -1.81 -1.75
CA HIS A 88 -2.26 -0.39 -2.07
C HIS A 88 -1.01 0.24 -1.48
N CYS A 89 -0.01 0.47 -2.34
CA CYS A 89 1.26 1.11 -1.97
C CYS A 89 1.37 2.56 -2.44
N VAL A 90 0.33 3.07 -3.12
CA VAL A 90 0.32 4.43 -3.63
C VAL A 90 0.27 5.45 -2.50
N GLY A 91 1.03 6.52 -2.68
CA GLY A 91 0.97 7.68 -1.82
C GLY A 91 2.03 8.70 -2.16
N ILE A 92 1.77 9.94 -1.79
CA ILE A 92 2.74 11.03 -1.86
C ILE A 92 3.04 11.51 -0.45
N GLY A 93 4.34 11.71 -0.15
CA GLY A 93 4.82 12.29 1.10
C GLY A 93 4.69 13.81 1.03
N ALA A 94 3.53 14.32 1.44
CA ALA A 94 3.22 15.74 1.33
C ALA A 94 3.77 16.52 2.53
N VAL A 95 4.79 17.35 2.31
CA VAL A 95 5.39 18.23 3.31
C VAL A 95 5.03 19.67 2.99
N ARG A 96 4.33 20.36 3.90
CA ARG A 96 3.94 21.76 3.74
C ARG A 96 3.61 22.40 5.09
N PRO A 97 4.11 23.59 5.42
CA PRO A 97 3.72 24.34 6.61
C PRO A 97 2.20 24.50 6.70
N PHE A 98 1.60 24.36 7.88
CA PHE A 98 0.15 24.36 8.07
C PHE A 98 -0.54 25.57 7.45
N LYS A 99 0.02 26.79 7.66
CA LYS A 99 -0.51 28.03 7.08
C LYS A 99 -0.58 28.04 5.55
N MET A 100 0.18 27.18 4.87
CA MET A 100 0.22 27.06 3.42
C MET A 100 -0.56 25.83 2.91
N THR A 101 -1.13 25.02 3.80
CA THR A 101 -1.88 23.81 3.49
C THR A 101 -3.32 24.20 3.12
N LYS A 102 -3.49 24.67 1.88
CA LYS A 102 -4.78 25.08 1.31
C LYS A 102 -5.61 23.86 0.91
N TYR A 103 -6.92 24.11 0.66
CA TYR A 103 -7.89 23.08 0.30
C TYR A 103 -7.44 22.21 -0.89
N ASP A 104 -7.01 22.83 -2.00
CA ASP A 104 -6.61 22.09 -3.22
C ASP A 104 -5.43 21.14 -2.96
N PHE A 105 -4.48 21.58 -2.12
CA PHE A 105 -3.38 20.71 -1.72
C PHE A 105 -3.85 19.53 -0.85
N MET A 106 -4.74 19.81 0.11
CA MET A 106 -5.37 18.76 0.92
C MET A 106 -6.11 17.76 0.03
N LEU A 107 -6.93 18.26 -0.89
CA LEU A 107 -7.72 17.43 -1.80
C LEU A 107 -6.83 16.55 -2.69
N LYS A 108 -5.77 17.11 -3.28
CA LYS A 108 -4.80 16.33 -4.06
C LYS A 108 -4.20 15.18 -3.25
N VAL A 109 -3.77 15.45 -2.01
CA VAL A 109 -3.19 14.39 -1.16
C VAL A 109 -4.24 13.35 -0.78
N MET A 110 -5.46 13.79 -0.47
CA MET A 110 -6.57 12.88 -0.16
C MET A 110 -6.95 12.01 -1.35
N ASN A 111 -7.02 12.56 -2.56
CA ASN A 111 -7.32 11.80 -3.77
C ASN A 111 -6.30 10.67 -3.95
N ILE A 112 -5.01 11.01 -3.93
CA ILE A 112 -3.94 10.04 -4.22
C ILE A 112 -3.78 9.02 -3.08
N ASN A 113 -3.77 9.46 -1.82
CA ASN A 113 -3.43 8.59 -0.70
C ASN A 113 -4.61 7.81 -0.11
N PHE A 114 -5.83 8.31 -0.30
CA PHE A 114 -7.01 7.76 0.39
C PHE A 114 -8.17 7.44 -0.55
N PHE A 115 -8.68 8.41 -1.33
CA PHE A 115 -9.86 8.15 -2.15
C PHE A 115 -9.57 7.12 -3.25
N SER A 116 -8.37 7.11 -3.83
CA SER A 116 -7.96 6.06 -4.78
C SER A 116 -8.02 4.67 -4.17
N PHE A 117 -7.56 4.52 -2.92
CA PHE A 117 -7.66 3.25 -2.20
C PHE A 117 -9.11 2.81 -2.02
N VAL A 118 -9.97 3.73 -1.53
CA VAL A 118 -11.40 3.45 -1.32
C VAL A 118 -12.07 3.05 -2.63
N GLU A 119 -11.79 3.78 -3.70
CA GLU A 119 -12.40 3.54 -5.01
C GLU A 119 -11.97 2.20 -5.61
N ILE A 120 -10.68 1.85 -5.53
CA ILE A 120 -10.22 0.52 -5.99
C ILE A 120 -10.90 -0.60 -5.19
N VAL A 121 -10.97 -0.46 -3.85
CA VAL A 121 -11.64 -1.46 -3.01
C VAL A 121 -13.13 -1.57 -3.37
N ARG A 122 -13.82 -0.44 -3.56
CA ARG A 122 -15.23 -0.40 -4.01
C ARG A 122 -15.41 -1.16 -5.31
N CYS A 123 -14.55 -0.89 -6.27
CA CYS A 123 -14.60 -1.54 -7.58
C CYS A 123 -14.33 -3.04 -7.49
N LEU A 124 -13.31 -3.46 -6.77
CA LEU A 124 -12.93 -4.87 -6.63
C LEU A 124 -13.97 -5.67 -5.83
N ALA A 125 -14.65 -5.06 -4.84
CA ALA A 125 -15.68 -5.73 -4.03
C ALA A 125 -17.00 -5.99 -4.79
N ALA A 126 -17.11 -5.62 -6.07
CA ALA A 126 -18.24 -5.96 -6.92
C ALA A 126 -18.20 -7.43 -7.33
N LYS A 127 -19.41 -8.03 -7.49
CA LYS A 127 -19.56 -9.45 -7.87
C LYS A 127 -18.83 -9.75 -9.19
N GLY A 128 -18.05 -10.83 -9.21
CA GLY A 128 -17.31 -11.29 -10.38
C GLY A 128 -15.93 -10.65 -10.56
N ARG A 129 -15.55 -9.67 -9.73
CA ARG A 129 -14.24 -9.00 -9.81
C ARG A 129 -13.20 -9.57 -8.84
N TYR A 130 -13.62 -10.37 -7.88
CA TYR A 130 -12.75 -11.05 -6.91
C TYR A 130 -13.08 -12.55 -6.83
N ASN A 131 -12.14 -13.33 -6.32
CA ASN A 131 -12.31 -14.78 -6.14
C ASN A 131 -13.51 -15.07 -5.21
N PRO A 132 -14.47 -15.93 -5.61
CA PRO A 132 -15.63 -16.29 -4.79
C PRO A 132 -15.28 -16.85 -3.39
N GLU A 133 -14.09 -17.46 -3.25
CA GLU A 133 -13.62 -17.94 -1.95
C GLU A 133 -13.13 -16.84 -1.02
N GLY A 134 -13.04 -15.61 -1.51
CA GLY A 134 -12.67 -14.42 -0.76
C GLY A 134 -11.52 -13.65 -1.39
N MET A 135 -11.22 -12.48 -0.80
CA MET A 135 -10.14 -11.60 -1.23
C MET A 135 -9.47 -10.98 -0.01
N ASN A 136 -8.16 -10.75 -0.10
CA ASN A 136 -7.40 -10.11 0.97
C ASN A 136 -6.84 -8.77 0.50
N ILE A 137 -7.10 -7.71 1.27
CA ILE A 137 -6.72 -6.34 0.93
C ILE A 137 -5.78 -5.80 2.01
N VAL A 138 -4.66 -5.22 1.57
CA VAL A 138 -3.71 -4.55 2.45
C VAL A 138 -3.38 -3.16 1.92
N GLY A 139 -3.66 -2.12 2.71
CA GLY A 139 -3.23 -0.76 2.42
C GLY A 139 -1.95 -0.40 3.16
N ILE A 140 -1.03 0.32 2.52
CA ILE A 140 0.13 0.88 3.19
C ILE A 140 -0.26 2.22 3.82
N SER A 141 -0.46 2.19 5.14
CA SER A 141 -0.68 3.36 5.98
C SER A 141 0.65 4.05 6.33
N ALA A 142 0.75 4.61 7.50
CA ALA A 142 1.98 5.18 8.06
C ALA A 142 1.84 5.40 9.55
N LEU A 143 2.95 5.53 10.28
CA LEU A 143 2.93 5.99 11.67
C LEU A 143 2.29 7.37 11.83
N GLY A 144 2.34 8.21 10.78
CA GLY A 144 1.64 9.49 10.74
C GLY A 144 0.12 9.41 10.94
N ALA A 145 -0.48 8.23 10.85
CA ALA A 145 -1.88 8.00 11.22
C ALA A 145 -2.11 8.01 12.75
N TYR A 146 -1.05 7.87 13.52
CA TYR A 146 -1.07 7.83 14.99
C TYR A 146 -0.28 8.96 15.62
N LEU A 147 0.82 9.37 14.98
CA LEU A 147 1.73 10.41 15.47
C LEU A 147 1.56 11.69 14.66
N GLY A 148 1.51 12.83 15.35
CA GLY A 148 1.59 14.13 14.69
C GLY A 148 3.00 14.41 14.21
N ASN A 149 3.14 14.81 12.96
CA ASN A 149 4.40 15.29 12.40
C ASN A 149 4.22 16.72 11.90
N SER A 150 5.14 17.61 12.27
CA SER A 150 5.15 18.97 11.76
C SER A 150 5.15 18.96 10.24
N THR A 151 4.46 19.90 9.61
CA THR A 151 4.37 20.09 8.15
C THR A 151 3.65 18.96 7.37
N LYS A 152 3.16 17.91 8.02
CA LYS A 152 2.55 16.72 7.37
C LYS A 152 1.05 16.58 7.60
N THR A 153 0.32 17.68 7.86
CA THR A 153 -1.13 17.64 8.14
C THR A 153 -1.90 16.87 7.07
N ALA A 154 -1.71 17.18 5.79
CA ALA A 154 -2.42 16.51 4.70
C ALA A 154 -2.11 15.01 4.64
N TYR A 155 -0.82 14.67 4.73
CA TYR A 155 -0.36 13.28 4.72
C TYR A 155 -0.91 12.47 5.89
N CYS A 156 -0.72 12.95 7.11
CA CYS A 156 -1.18 12.28 8.34
C CYS A 156 -2.70 12.10 8.33
N SER A 157 -3.45 13.14 7.92
CA SER A 157 -4.90 13.05 7.78
C SER A 157 -5.33 11.96 6.78
N SER A 158 -4.66 11.86 5.62
CA SER A 158 -4.99 10.84 4.62
C SER A 158 -4.75 9.42 5.12
N LYS A 159 -3.65 9.19 5.86
CA LYS A 159 -3.34 7.87 6.42
C LYS A 159 -4.23 7.54 7.63
N GLY A 160 -4.61 8.52 8.43
CA GLY A 160 -5.62 8.38 9.48
C GLY A 160 -7.00 8.02 8.93
N ALA A 161 -7.42 8.68 7.85
CA ALA A 161 -8.66 8.38 7.13
C ALA A 161 -8.65 6.93 6.59
N MET A 162 -7.54 6.47 6.00
CA MET A 162 -7.38 5.09 5.53
C MET A 162 -7.59 4.08 6.67
N ASN A 163 -6.96 4.27 7.83
CA ASN A 163 -7.12 3.37 8.98
C ASN A 163 -8.55 3.37 9.52
N ALA A 164 -9.25 4.50 9.49
CA ALA A 164 -10.65 4.57 9.89
C ALA A 164 -11.56 3.82 8.91
N ALA A 165 -11.38 4.05 7.59
CA ALA A 165 -12.16 3.39 6.55
C ALA A 165 -11.97 1.88 6.54
N VAL A 166 -10.75 1.38 6.77
CA VAL A 166 -10.44 -0.05 6.83
C VAL A 166 -11.26 -0.78 7.89
N ARG A 167 -11.51 -0.16 9.05
CA ARG A 167 -12.38 -0.77 10.09
C ARG A 167 -13.82 -0.93 9.62
N CYS A 168 -14.35 0.05 8.88
CA CYS A 168 -15.70 0.00 8.32
C CYS A 168 -15.77 -1.05 7.19
N MET A 169 -14.82 -0.99 6.25
CA MET A 169 -14.75 -1.94 5.13
C MET A 169 -14.61 -3.39 5.60
N ALA A 170 -13.78 -3.65 6.61
CA ALA A 170 -13.59 -4.98 7.17
C ALA A 170 -14.91 -5.56 7.70
N LYS A 171 -15.72 -4.75 8.39
CA LYS A 171 -17.03 -5.15 8.91
C LYS A 171 -18.04 -5.37 7.79
N GLU A 172 -18.09 -4.46 6.83
CA GLU A 172 -19.08 -4.47 5.74
C GLU A 172 -18.80 -5.60 4.73
N LEU A 173 -17.53 -5.87 4.45
CA LEU A 173 -17.10 -6.82 3.44
C LEU A 173 -16.89 -8.25 3.99
N ALA A 174 -16.93 -8.46 5.30
CA ALA A 174 -16.79 -9.78 5.92
C ALA A 174 -17.76 -10.83 5.40
N PRO A 175 -19.07 -10.54 5.14
CA PRO A 175 -19.98 -11.51 4.55
C PRO A 175 -19.58 -11.99 3.15
N LYS A 176 -18.73 -11.22 2.45
CA LYS A 176 -18.14 -11.57 1.16
C LYS A 176 -16.82 -12.32 1.27
N LYS A 177 -16.41 -12.70 2.50
CA LYS A 177 -15.10 -13.29 2.81
C LYS A 177 -13.92 -12.38 2.39
N ILE A 178 -14.13 -11.07 2.41
CA ILE A 178 -13.08 -10.09 2.10
C ILE A 178 -12.51 -9.55 3.41
N ARG A 179 -11.19 -9.69 3.59
CA ARG A 179 -10.45 -9.09 4.71
C ARG A 179 -9.75 -7.82 4.26
N VAL A 180 -9.77 -6.80 5.10
CA VAL A 180 -9.13 -5.52 4.80
C VAL A 180 -8.29 -5.11 6.00
N ASN A 181 -6.99 -4.90 5.79
CA ASN A 181 -6.05 -4.47 6.82
C ASN A 181 -5.12 -3.37 6.30
N THR A 182 -4.38 -2.74 7.19
CA THR A 182 -3.29 -1.85 6.84
C THR A 182 -1.99 -2.26 7.53
N VAL A 183 -0.88 -1.87 6.91
CA VAL A 183 0.44 -1.88 7.53
C VAL A 183 0.90 -0.43 7.68
N ALA A 184 1.43 -0.08 8.84
CA ALA A 184 1.98 1.25 9.14
C ALA A 184 3.50 1.17 9.25
N PRO A 185 4.24 1.49 8.18
CA PRO A 185 5.69 1.51 8.21
C PRO A 185 6.24 2.64 9.10
N GLY A 186 7.39 2.37 9.72
CA GLY A 186 8.30 3.40 10.17
C GLY A 186 9.06 4.05 9.02
N VAL A 187 10.20 4.67 9.32
CA VAL A 187 11.12 5.14 8.27
C VAL A 187 11.62 3.91 7.53
N THR A 188 11.36 3.89 6.23
CA THR A 188 11.70 2.76 5.35
C THR A 188 12.57 3.28 4.22
N ASP A 189 13.64 2.57 3.89
CA ASP A 189 14.59 2.94 2.85
C ASP A 189 13.99 2.81 1.45
N THR A 190 13.33 3.85 1.01
CA THR A 190 12.63 3.94 -0.27
C THR A 190 13.07 5.18 -1.05
N PRO A 191 12.86 5.24 -2.38
CA PRO A 191 13.10 6.46 -3.15
C PRO A 191 12.37 7.68 -2.57
N MET A 192 11.14 7.51 -2.07
CA MET A 192 10.38 8.59 -1.41
C MET A 192 11.06 9.08 -0.13
N ALA A 193 11.62 8.19 0.69
CA ALA A 193 12.33 8.57 1.91
C ALA A 193 13.65 9.23 1.59
N ARG A 194 14.41 8.69 0.63
CA ARG A 194 15.71 9.25 0.19
C ARG A 194 15.60 10.62 -0.45
N ALA A 195 14.44 10.96 -1.02
CA ALA A 195 14.17 12.28 -1.57
C ALA A 195 13.88 13.35 -0.49
N ALA A 196 13.74 12.98 0.78
CA ALA A 196 13.62 13.93 1.87
C ALA A 196 14.99 14.55 2.18
N GLU A 197 15.03 15.87 2.39
CA GLU A 197 16.28 16.64 2.61
C GLU A 197 17.11 16.10 3.78
N ASP A 198 16.47 15.54 4.81
CA ASP A 198 17.12 15.05 6.02
C ASP A 198 17.50 13.56 5.97
N TYR A 199 17.16 12.84 4.89
CA TYR A 199 17.44 11.41 4.81
C TYR A 199 18.94 11.13 4.70
N GLY A 200 19.48 10.35 5.64
CA GLY A 200 20.91 10.01 5.66
C GLY A 200 21.84 11.16 6.06
N SER A 201 21.29 12.31 6.47
CA SER A 201 22.08 13.43 6.96
C SER A 201 22.58 13.20 8.40
N ASP A 202 23.68 13.88 8.77
CA ASP A 202 24.14 13.94 10.16
C ASP A 202 23.32 14.90 11.05
N SER A 203 22.14 15.32 10.58
CA SER A 203 21.28 16.24 11.33
C SER A 203 20.81 15.61 12.64
N GLU A 204 20.67 16.43 13.67
CA GLU A 204 20.15 15.97 14.97
C GLU A 204 18.72 15.42 14.82
N GLU A 205 17.92 15.96 13.89
CA GLU A 205 16.58 15.46 13.60
C GLU A 205 16.62 14.03 13.04
N HIS A 206 17.53 13.73 12.11
CA HIS A 206 17.72 12.38 11.58
C HIS A 206 18.19 11.41 12.67
N LYS A 207 19.15 11.81 13.50
CA LYS A 207 19.63 11.02 14.64
C LYS A 207 18.50 10.73 15.65
N MET A 208 17.65 11.72 15.94
CA MET A 208 16.49 11.54 16.81
C MET A 208 15.45 10.56 16.21
N ILE A 209 15.24 10.61 14.88
CA ILE A 209 14.37 9.67 14.20
C ILE A 209 14.90 8.24 14.34
N LEU A 210 16.21 8.05 14.12
CA LEU A 210 16.87 6.75 14.28
C LEU A 210 16.85 6.25 15.73
N ALA A 211 17.11 7.15 16.69
CA ALA A 211 17.08 6.78 18.12
C ALA A 211 15.71 6.26 18.58
N ARG A 212 14.61 6.77 17.97
CA ARG A 212 13.26 6.29 18.26
C ARG A 212 12.89 5.02 17.53
N GLN A 213 13.52 4.74 16.39
CA GLN A 213 13.35 3.50 15.64
C GLN A 213 14.52 2.56 15.94
N TYR A 214 14.53 2.05 17.18
CA TYR A 214 15.69 1.39 17.79
C TYR A 214 16.09 0.05 17.14
N MET A 215 15.27 -0.55 16.28
CA MET A 215 15.65 -1.69 15.43
C MET A 215 16.28 -1.25 14.08
N GLY A 216 16.47 0.05 13.87
CA GLY A 216 17.03 0.60 12.65
C GLY A 216 15.99 0.96 11.58
N ILE A 217 16.46 1.45 10.43
CA ILE A 217 15.61 1.81 9.29
C ILE A 217 15.08 0.53 8.64
N CYS A 218 13.76 0.48 8.45
CA CYS A 218 13.13 -0.64 7.76
C CYS A 218 13.58 -0.72 6.30
N GLN A 219 13.73 -1.92 5.80
CA GLN A 219 13.88 -2.16 4.37
C GLN A 219 12.49 -2.44 3.75
N PRO A 220 12.28 -2.16 2.46
CA PRO A 220 11.02 -2.47 1.78
C PRO A 220 10.55 -3.92 1.97
N VAL A 221 11.48 -4.87 2.05
CA VAL A 221 11.20 -6.29 2.28
C VAL A 221 10.59 -6.57 3.65
N ASP A 222 10.90 -5.77 4.68
CA ASP A 222 10.30 -5.95 6.02
C ASP A 222 8.79 -5.67 5.97
N ILE A 223 8.41 -4.66 5.18
CA ILE A 223 7.02 -4.31 4.96
C ILE A 223 6.34 -5.37 4.07
N ALA A 224 7.01 -5.77 2.98
CA ALA A 224 6.50 -6.78 2.05
C ALA A 224 6.23 -8.14 2.73
N ASN A 225 7.08 -8.57 3.67
CA ASN A 225 6.87 -9.78 4.46
C ASN A 225 5.58 -9.72 5.30
N THR A 226 5.31 -8.57 5.94
CA THR A 226 4.08 -8.37 6.70
C THR A 226 2.85 -8.34 5.80
N VAL A 227 2.96 -7.71 4.62
CA VAL A 227 1.91 -7.73 3.60
C VAL A 227 1.62 -9.16 3.16
N ALA A 228 2.66 -9.94 2.80
CA ALA A 228 2.51 -11.33 2.38
C ALA A 228 1.84 -12.19 3.47
N PHE A 229 2.20 -12.00 4.75
CA PHE A 229 1.53 -12.63 5.87
C PHE A 229 0.03 -12.30 5.93
N LEU A 230 -0.33 -11.01 5.79
CA LEU A 230 -1.73 -10.56 5.83
C LEU A 230 -2.57 -11.05 4.64
N LEU A 231 -1.94 -11.33 3.52
CA LEU A 231 -2.61 -11.87 2.33
C LEU A 231 -2.91 -13.37 2.42
N ARG A 232 -2.35 -14.08 3.41
CA ARG A 232 -2.49 -15.54 3.57
C ARG A 232 -3.55 -15.93 4.60
N ASP A 233 -3.97 -17.20 4.54
CA ASP A 233 -4.91 -17.81 5.48
C ASP A 233 -4.37 -17.94 6.90
N MET A 234 -3.03 -17.90 7.08
CA MET A 234 -2.42 -17.84 8.42
C MET A 234 -2.89 -16.62 9.21
N SER A 235 -3.33 -15.56 8.52
CA SER A 235 -3.91 -14.34 9.12
C SER A 235 -5.44 -14.25 9.00
N LYS A 236 -6.14 -15.38 8.76
CA LYS A 236 -7.59 -15.41 8.49
C LYS A 236 -8.46 -14.73 9.55
N MET A 237 -7.98 -14.62 10.78
CA MET A 237 -8.68 -13.95 11.89
C MET A 237 -8.28 -12.48 12.06
N ILE A 238 -7.42 -11.95 11.17
CA ILE A 238 -6.99 -10.56 11.21
C ILE A 238 -7.71 -9.78 10.10
N THR A 239 -8.61 -8.88 10.50
CA THR A 239 -9.29 -7.93 9.61
C THR A 239 -9.65 -6.65 10.36
N GLY A 240 -9.64 -5.51 9.70
CA GLY A 240 -9.87 -4.19 10.29
C GLY A 240 -8.70 -3.66 11.13
N GLY A 241 -7.57 -4.37 11.12
CA GLY A 241 -6.38 -4.02 11.89
C GLY A 241 -5.38 -3.14 11.11
N CYS A 242 -4.50 -2.51 11.88
CA CYS A 242 -3.30 -1.87 11.36
C CYS A 242 -2.09 -2.41 12.11
N ILE A 243 -1.15 -3.01 11.39
CA ILE A 243 0.07 -3.57 11.95
C ILE A 243 1.21 -2.58 11.75
N ALA A 244 1.83 -2.14 12.84
CA ALA A 244 3.03 -1.33 12.77
C ALA A 244 4.25 -2.20 12.42
N VAL A 245 5.04 -1.74 11.44
CA VAL A 245 6.35 -2.30 11.08
C VAL A 245 7.33 -1.14 11.10
N ASP A 246 7.82 -0.81 12.28
CA ASP A 246 8.38 0.51 12.57
C ASP A 246 9.64 0.50 13.43
N GLY A 247 10.21 -0.67 13.64
CA GLY A 247 11.41 -0.82 14.48
C GLY A 247 11.24 -0.32 15.91
N GLY A 248 9.99 -0.28 16.42
CA GLY A 248 9.65 0.15 17.79
C GLY A 248 9.31 1.63 17.95
N LYS A 249 9.22 2.39 16.86
CA LYS A 249 9.04 3.85 16.90
C LYS A 249 7.73 4.31 17.57
N LEU A 250 6.66 3.51 17.52
CA LEU A 250 5.40 3.85 18.21
C LEU A 250 5.48 3.73 19.73
N THR A 251 6.47 3.00 20.25
CA THR A 251 6.62 2.73 21.68
C THR A 251 7.69 3.61 22.33
N SER A 252 8.33 4.50 21.58
CA SER A 252 9.42 5.36 22.02
C SER A 252 8.98 6.80 22.28
#